data_65628e6e99963948cf0271277582d62c
#
_entry.id   65628e6e99963948cf0271277582d62c
#
_cell.length_a   1.000
_cell.length_b   1.000
_cell.length_c   1.000
_cell.angle_alpha   90.00
_cell.angle_beta   90.00
_cell.angle_gamma   90.00
#
_symmetry.space_group_name_H-M   'P 1'
#
loop_
_entity.id
_entity.type
_entity.pdbx_description
1 polymer ?
#
loop_
_entity_poly.entity_id
_entity_poly.type
_entity_poly.pdbx_seq_one_letter_code
_entity_poly.pdbx_strand_id
1 'polypeptide(L)'
;MTVETESQATQSHDRVRNPQDQSDLLLPDPEPREVRYTIISVDDHLVEPPHMFEGRLPAALQDRAPRVIVDDQGHEVWEFEGQRHFQVGQNAVAGRRLETVKVEPFRFDQMRPGCYDIDARIHDMDVNGVWASLNFPSMITGFCGRVYSQAKDAELGLAVTRAWNDWFYDEWYSS
;
A
#
# COMPACT_ATOMS: atom_id res chain seq x y z
N MET A 1 31.79 -9.09 -44.94
CA MET A 1 30.77 -8.03 -44.74
C MET A 1 29.89 -8.49 -43.59
N THR A 2 30.32 -8.17 -42.37
CA THR A 2 29.69 -8.62 -41.14
C THR A 2 28.86 -7.44 -40.61
N VAL A 3 27.56 -7.63 -40.55
CA VAL A 3 26.63 -6.62 -40.01
C VAL A 3 26.50 -6.88 -38.51
N GLU A 4 27.11 -6.01 -37.72
CA GLU A 4 26.88 -5.96 -36.28
C GLU A 4 25.56 -5.27 -35.98
N THR A 5 24.63 -6.00 -35.42
CA THR A 5 23.38 -5.46 -34.90
C THR A 5 23.60 -5.03 -33.47
N GLU A 6 23.82 -3.74 -33.25
CA GLU A 6 23.80 -3.16 -31.91
C GLU A 6 22.38 -3.18 -31.37
N SER A 7 22.20 -4.02 -30.36
CA SER A 7 21.02 -4.00 -29.49
C SER A 7 21.14 -2.81 -28.54
N GLN A 8 20.44 -1.71 -28.84
CA GLN A 8 20.25 -0.62 -27.91
C GLN A 8 19.24 -1.07 -26.85
N ALA A 9 19.77 -1.53 -25.71
CA ALA A 9 19.00 -1.68 -24.49
C ALA A 9 18.62 -0.28 -24.00
N THR A 10 17.35 0.06 -24.17
CA THR A 10 16.76 1.29 -23.63
C THR A 10 16.73 1.15 -22.11
N GLN A 11 17.73 1.70 -21.43
CA GLN A 11 17.69 1.93 -20.01
C GLN A 11 16.67 3.04 -19.72
N SER A 12 15.45 2.67 -19.37
CA SER A 12 14.52 3.59 -18.74
C SER A 12 15.04 3.90 -17.34
N HIS A 13 15.78 5.00 -17.21
CA HIS A 13 16.07 5.55 -15.91
C HIS A 13 14.74 5.98 -15.29
N ASP A 14 14.22 5.20 -14.36
CA ASP A 14 13.15 5.63 -13.46
C ASP A 14 13.69 6.86 -12.70
N ARG A 15 13.27 8.04 -13.16
CA ARG A 15 13.55 9.29 -12.46
C ARG A 15 12.88 9.18 -11.11
N VAL A 16 13.62 9.40 -10.04
CA VAL A 16 13.07 9.62 -8.71
C VAL A 16 12.11 10.80 -8.80
N ARG A 17 10.80 10.51 -8.91
CA ARG A 17 9.76 11.51 -9.02
C ARG A 17 9.47 12.07 -7.63
N ASN A 18 9.20 13.38 -7.57
CA ASN A 18 8.69 14.01 -6.37
C ASN A 18 7.39 13.29 -5.96
N PRO A 19 7.26 12.78 -4.71
CA PRO A 19 6.06 12.05 -4.25
C PRO A 19 4.74 12.81 -4.44
N GLN A 20 4.81 14.13 -4.61
CA GLN A 20 3.64 14.99 -4.77
C GLN A 20 3.16 15.16 -6.23
N ASP A 21 3.90 14.68 -7.22
CA ASP A 21 3.48 14.78 -8.63
C ASP A 21 3.16 13.41 -9.21
N GLN A 22 1.92 12.98 -9.01
CA GLN A 22 1.37 11.73 -9.55
C GLN A 22 0.53 11.97 -10.83
N SER A 23 0.52 13.19 -11.35
CA SER A 23 -0.33 13.60 -12.49
C SER A 23 -0.14 12.75 -13.75
N ASP A 24 1.07 12.22 -13.94
CA ASP A 24 1.37 11.34 -15.07
C ASP A 24 0.86 9.89 -14.85
N LEU A 25 0.65 9.49 -13.61
CA LEU A 25 0.23 8.13 -13.26
C LEU A 25 -1.27 8.03 -13.06
N LEU A 26 -1.87 9.03 -12.42
CA LEU A 26 -3.25 9.00 -11.99
C LEU A 26 -4.14 9.85 -12.91
N LEU A 27 -5.37 9.45 -13.02
CA LEU A 27 -6.44 10.26 -13.61
C LEU A 27 -6.80 11.40 -12.65
N PRO A 28 -7.22 12.57 -13.15
CA PRO A 28 -7.83 13.59 -12.31
C PRO A 28 -9.14 13.06 -11.71
N ASP A 29 -9.53 13.64 -10.58
CA ASP A 29 -10.83 13.34 -10.00
C ASP A 29 -11.95 13.66 -11.01
N PRO A 30 -13.00 12.84 -11.06
CA PRO A 30 -14.14 13.12 -11.93
C PRO A 30 -14.92 14.33 -11.42
N GLU A 31 -15.62 14.99 -12.32
CA GLU A 31 -16.58 16.04 -11.93
C GLU A 31 -17.66 15.47 -10.98
N PRO A 32 -18.08 16.22 -9.96
CA PRO A 32 -19.13 15.79 -9.03
C PRO A 32 -20.38 15.37 -9.77
N ARG A 33 -20.99 14.28 -9.35
CA ARG A 33 -22.23 13.73 -9.93
C ARG A 33 -23.28 13.54 -8.85
N GLU A 34 -24.54 13.53 -9.25
CA GLU A 34 -25.65 13.19 -8.36
C GLU A 34 -25.50 11.76 -7.85
N VAL A 35 -25.46 11.60 -6.53
CA VAL A 35 -25.45 10.28 -5.88
C VAL A 35 -26.87 9.70 -5.94
N ARG A 36 -27.07 8.62 -6.68
CA ARG A 36 -28.37 7.99 -6.89
C ARG A 36 -28.67 6.85 -5.93
N TYR A 37 -27.63 6.24 -5.37
CA TYR A 37 -27.73 5.07 -4.50
C TYR A 37 -26.80 5.20 -3.32
N THR A 38 -27.18 4.68 -2.15
CA THR A 38 -26.27 4.46 -1.04
C THR A 38 -25.42 3.24 -1.35
N ILE A 39 -24.14 3.43 -1.53
CA ILE A 39 -23.19 2.36 -1.82
C ILE A 39 -22.44 2.02 -0.52
N ILE A 40 -22.47 0.75 -0.14
CA ILE A 40 -21.68 0.20 0.94
C ILE A 40 -20.75 -0.85 0.33
N SER A 41 -19.45 -0.60 0.37
CA SER A 41 -18.45 -1.58 -0.07
C SER A 41 -18.14 -2.54 1.07
N VAL A 42 -18.23 -3.84 0.82
CA VAL A 42 -18.10 -4.87 1.86
C VAL A 42 -16.84 -5.73 1.68
N ASP A 43 -16.02 -5.41 0.70
CA ASP A 43 -14.80 -6.15 0.37
C ASP A 43 -13.75 -5.20 -0.25
N ASP A 44 -13.35 -4.20 0.56
CA ASP A 44 -12.27 -3.30 0.20
C ASP A 44 -10.97 -3.69 0.89
N HIS A 45 -9.87 -3.20 0.34
CA HIS A 45 -8.57 -3.37 0.93
C HIS A 45 -7.91 -2.02 1.21
N LEU A 46 -7.12 -1.97 2.27
CA LEU A 46 -6.16 -0.90 2.52
C LEU A 46 -4.74 -1.44 2.30
N VAL A 47 -3.80 -0.54 2.09
CA VAL A 47 -2.37 -0.83 2.08
C VAL A 47 -1.81 -0.26 3.38
N GLU A 48 -1.16 -1.09 4.16
CA GLU A 48 -0.57 -0.69 5.43
C GLU A 48 0.52 0.37 5.22
N PRO A 49 0.39 1.58 5.82
CA PRO A 49 1.40 2.63 5.68
C PRO A 49 2.68 2.28 6.46
N PRO A 50 3.86 2.78 6.02
CA PRO A 50 5.15 2.41 6.64
C PRO A 50 5.25 2.69 8.13
N HIS A 51 4.55 3.69 8.64
CA HIS A 51 4.62 4.15 10.03
C HIS A 51 3.73 3.37 11.01
N MET A 52 2.83 2.51 10.51
CA MET A 52 1.76 1.92 11.32
C MET A 52 2.22 1.17 12.58
N PHE A 53 3.46 0.66 12.60
CA PHE A 53 4.01 -0.05 13.76
C PHE A 53 4.86 0.82 14.67
N GLU A 54 5.09 2.09 14.32
CA GLU A 54 5.94 2.98 15.10
C GLU A 54 5.33 3.28 16.47
N GLY A 55 6.06 2.92 17.53
CA GLY A 55 5.64 3.14 18.92
C GLY A 55 4.47 2.29 19.40
N ARG A 56 3.99 1.32 18.61
CA ARG A 56 2.81 0.49 18.94
C ARG A 56 3.16 -0.87 19.52
N LEU A 57 4.43 -1.28 19.48
CA LEU A 57 4.87 -2.51 20.14
C LEU A 57 5.47 -2.22 21.52
N PRO A 58 5.50 -3.23 22.42
CA PRO A 58 6.31 -3.15 23.64
C PRO A 58 7.77 -2.77 23.32
N ALA A 59 8.40 -1.93 24.14
CA ALA A 59 9.75 -1.41 23.88
C ALA A 59 10.79 -2.50 23.57
N ALA A 60 10.69 -3.66 24.22
CA ALA A 60 11.58 -4.79 23.98
C ALA A 60 11.40 -5.46 22.60
N LEU A 61 10.28 -5.23 21.93
CA LEU A 61 9.94 -5.83 20.63
C LEU A 61 9.92 -4.80 19.49
N GLN A 62 9.98 -3.50 19.79
CA GLN A 62 9.83 -2.43 18.81
C GLN A 62 10.83 -2.51 17.66
N ASP A 63 12.10 -2.82 17.94
CA ASP A 63 13.15 -2.95 16.92
C ASP A 63 12.96 -4.16 15.99
N ARG A 64 12.05 -5.05 16.34
CA ARG A 64 11.71 -6.26 15.60
C ARG A 64 10.39 -6.16 14.85
N ALA A 65 9.72 -5.02 14.94
CA ALA A 65 8.47 -4.76 14.23
C ALA A 65 8.68 -4.88 12.70
N PRO A 66 7.64 -5.22 11.94
CA PRO A 66 7.69 -5.11 10.49
C PRO A 66 8.05 -3.68 10.08
N ARG A 67 8.87 -3.53 9.06
CA ARG A 67 9.29 -2.22 8.55
C ARG A 67 9.42 -2.24 7.03
N VAL A 68 9.20 -1.08 6.43
CA VAL A 68 9.45 -0.89 5.00
C VAL A 68 10.94 -0.56 4.81
N ILE A 69 11.57 -1.26 3.88
CA ILE A 69 12.94 -1.00 3.42
C ILE A 69 12.93 -0.80 1.91
N VAL A 70 13.97 -0.13 1.39
CA VAL A 70 14.19 0.00 -0.06
C VAL A 70 15.20 -1.07 -0.48
N ASP A 71 14.84 -1.88 -1.47
CA ASP A 71 15.73 -2.91 -2.01
C ASP A 71 16.72 -2.36 -3.05
N ASP A 72 17.59 -3.23 -3.58
CA ASP A 72 18.62 -2.87 -4.54
C ASP A 72 18.05 -2.39 -5.91
N GLN A 73 16.78 -2.63 -6.16
CA GLN A 73 16.06 -2.17 -7.35
C GLN A 73 15.29 -0.86 -7.13
N GLY A 74 15.32 -0.34 -5.90
CA GLY A 74 14.58 0.86 -5.50
C GLY A 74 13.12 0.58 -5.16
N HIS A 75 12.73 -0.70 -4.97
CA HIS A 75 11.39 -1.06 -4.54
C HIS A 75 11.25 -0.94 -3.02
N GLU A 76 10.13 -0.46 -2.57
CA GLU A 76 9.74 -0.48 -1.16
C GLU A 76 9.16 -1.86 -0.85
N VAL A 77 9.75 -2.53 0.13
CA VAL A 77 9.36 -3.88 0.53
C VAL A 77 9.23 -3.97 2.04
N TRP A 78 8.28 -4.74 2.52
CA TRP A 78 8.19 -5.04 3.94
C TRP A 78 9.23 -6.07 4.34
N GLU A 79 9.92 -5.83 5.45
CA GLU A 79 10.81 -6.80 6.11
C GLU A 79 10.24 -7.18 7.47
N PHE A 80 10.08 -8.49 7.72
CA PHE A 80 9.63 -9.04 8.99
C PHE A 80 10.34 -10.35 9.28
N GLU A 81 10.96 -10.48 10.45
CA GLU A 81 11.75 -11.66 10.88
C GLU A 81 12.79 -12.13 9.85
N GLY A 82 13.41 -11.19 9.14
CA GLY A 82 14.40 -11.46 8.10
C GLY A 82 13.80 -11.98 6.78
N GLN A 83 12.50 -11.97 6.64
CA GLN A 83 11.81 -12.26 5.38
C GLN A 83 11.36 -10.96 4.71
N ARG A 84 11.48 -10.91 3.39
CA ARG A 84 11.01 -9.79 2.56
C ARG A 84 9.66 -10.14 1.93
N HIS A 85 8.69 -9.28 2.15
CA HIS A 85 7.39 -9.35 1.54
C HIS A 85 7.33 -8.26 0.47
N PHE A 86 7.41 -8.69 -0.77
CA PHE A 86 7.35 -7.81 -1.94
C PHE A 86 5.90 -7.37 -2.18
N GLN A 87 5.74 -6.39 -3.06
CA GLN A 87 4.41 -5.96 -3.50
C GLN A 87 3.64 -5.19 -2.42
N VAL A 88 4.26 -4.13 -1.88
CA VAL A 88 3.60 -3.28 -0.87
C VAL A 88 2.20 -2.85 -1.29
N GLY A 89 1.97 -2.62 -2.57
CA GLY A 89 0.71 -2.11 -3.10
C GLY A 89 -0.25 -3.15 -3.65
N GLN A 90 0.06 -4.41 -3.70
CA GLN A 90 -0.75 -5.55 -4.19
C GLN A 90 -2.00 -5.15 -5.02
N ASN A 91 -1.84 -4.92 -6.31
CA ASN A 91 -2.93 -4.48 -7.22
C ASN A 91 -3.55 -3.11 -6.87
N ALA A 92 -2.89 -2.28 -6.07
CA ALA A 92 -3.36 -0.93 -5.73
C ALA A 92 -3.20 0.02 -6.94
N VAL A 93 -4.03 -0.18 -7.97
CA VAL A 93 -4.02 0.56 -9.24
C VAL A 93 -5.24 1.46 -9.42
N ALA A 94 -5.99 1.72 -8.35
CA ALA A 94 -7.13 2.61 -8.36
C ALA A 94 -6.76 3.99 -8.95
N GLY A 95 -7.59 4.50 -9.84
CA GLY A 95 -7.41 5.81 -10.47
C GLY A 95 -6.22 5.93 -11.41
N ARG A 96 -5.47 4.85 -11.70
CA ARG A 96 -4.36 4.91 -12.66
C ARG A 96 -4.85 5.02 -14.09
N ARG A 97 -4.08 5.73 -14.90
CA ARG A 97 -4.27 5.74 -16.37
C ARG A 97 -4.03 4.33 -16.90
N LEU A 98 -4.89 3.87 -17.81
CA LEU A 98 -4.85 2.50 -18.32
C LEU A 98 -3.47 2.12 -18.88
N GLU A 99 -2.81 3.04 -19.57
CA GLU A 99 -1.47 2.87 -20.15
C GLU A 99 -0.36 2.76 -19.08
N THR A 100 -0.63 3.17 -17.85
CA THR A 100 0.32 3.11 -16.73
C THR A 100 0.02 1.97 -15.75
N VAL A 101 -1.07 1.22 -15.98
CA VAL A 101 -1.41 0.08 -15.13
C VAL A 101 -0.35 -1.00 -15.31
N LYS A 102 0.32 -1.32 -14.22
CA LYS A 102 1.19 -2.49 -14.07
C LYS A 102 0.54 -3.39 -13.02
N VAL A 103 0.90 -4.66 -13.01
CA VAL A 103 0.28 -5.64 -12.10
C VAL A 103 0.42 -5.23 -10.64
N GLU A 104 1.50 -4.50 -10.29
CA GLU A 104 1.80 -4.14 -8.90
C GLU A 104 2.61 -2.85 -8.83
N PRO A 105 2.15 -1.87 -8.05
CA PRO A 105 3.00 -0.77 -7.64
C PRO A 105 4.04 -1.29 -6.63
N PHE A 106 5.30 -0.91 -6.86
CA PHE A 106 6.42 -1.29 -6.00
C PHE A 106 6.79 -0.23 -4.96
N ARG A 107 6.11 0.92 -5.00
CA ARG A 107 6.39 2.06 -4.13
C ARG A 107 5.09 2.75 -3.74
N PHE A 108 5.05 3.36 -2.56
CA PHE A 108 3.89 4.12 -2.09
C PHE A 108 3.59 5.32 -3.00
N ASP A 109 4.61 5.98 -3.55
CA ASP A 109 4.44 7.09 -4.50
C ASP A 109 3.86 6.68 -5.87
N GLN A 110 3.67 5.39 -6.10
CA GLN A 110 3.03 4.84 -7.30
C GLN A 110 1.56 4.49 -7.07
N MET A 111 1.05 4.64 -5.89
CA MET A 111 -0.35 4.36 -5.52
C MET A 111 -1.12 5.66 -5.29
N ARG A 112 -2.43 5.61 -5.49
CA ARG A 112 -3.32 6.67 -5.05
C ARG A 112 -3.27 6.77 -3.52
N PRO A 113 -3.12 7.97 -2.94
CA PRO A 113 -3.00 8.13 -1.48
C PRO A 113 -4.13 7.47 -0.69
N GLY A 114 -5.37 7.50 -1.18
CA GLY A 114 -6.50 6.81 -0.53
C GLY A 114 -6.35 5.30 -0.36
N CYS A 115 -5.27 4.68 -0.90
CA CYS A 115 -4.94 3.29 -0.60
C CYS A 115 -4.35 3.10 0.81
N TYR A 116 -3.65 4.12 1.37
CA TYR A 116 -2.89 4.01 2.62
C TYR A 116 -3.02 5.21 3.57
N ASP A 117 -3.79 6.22 3.20
CA ASP A 117 -4.08 7.42 3.98
C ASP A 117 -5.58 7.58 4.13
N ILE A 118 -6.07 7.75 5.37
CA ILE A 118 -7.51 7.74 5.65
C ILE A 118 -8.22 9.02 5.16
N ASP A 119 -7.60 10.17 5.29
CA ASP A 119 -8.22 11.42 4.84
C ASP A 119 -8.39 11.42 3.32
N ALA A 120 -7.37 10.93 2.61
CA ALA A 120 -7.44 10.72 1.17
C ALA A 120 -8.46 9.63 0.79
N ARG A 121 -8.62 8.57 1.62
CA ARG A 121 -9.64 7.53 1.41
C ARG A 121 -11.05 8.10 1.53
N ILE A 122 -11.33 8.91 2.54
CA ILE A 122 -12.65 9.55 2.72
C ILE A 122 -12.97 10.42 1.50
N HIS A 123 -11.99 11.22 1.04
CA HIS A 123 -12.15 11.98 -0.19
C HIS A 123 -12.48 11.09 -1.39
N ASP A 124 -11.77 9.98 -1.57
CA ASP A 124 -12.02 9.03 -2.65
C ASP A 124 -13.40 8.37 -2.56
N MET A 125 -13.87 8.08 -1.36
CA MET A 125 -15.21 7.56 -1.11
C MET A 125 -16.28 8.59 -1.51
N ASP A 126 -16.10 9.86 -1.12
CA ASP A 126 -17.02 10.94 -1.49
C ASP A 126 -17.09 11.11 -3.02
N VAL A 127 -15.93 11.16 -3.69
CA VAL A 127 -15.84 11.26 -5.16
C VAL A 127 -16.57 10.11 -5.86
N ASN A 128 -16.53 8.91 -5.29
CA ASN A 128 -17.16 7.72 -5.87
C ASN A 128 -18.59 7.46 -5.35
N GLY A 129 -19.10 8.27 -4.42
CA GLY A 129 -20.42 8.08 -3.82
C GLY A 129 -20.52 6.83 -2.93
N VAL A 130 -19.40 6.41 -2.33
CA VAL A 130 -19.35 5.30 -1.38
C VAL A 130 -19.59 5.85 0.03
N TRP A 131 -20.65 5.39 0.68
CA TRP A 131 -21.05 5.87 2.00
C TRP A 131 -20.33 5.18 3.15
N ALA A 132 -20.00 3.91 2.99
CA ALA A 132 -19.26 3.13 3.98
C ALA A 132 -18.43 2.06 3.29
N SER A 133 -17.33 1.67 3.92
CA SER A 133 -16.38 0.69 3.40
C SER A 133 -15.88 -0.22 4.52
N LEU A 134 -15.94 -1.54 4.31
CA LEU A 134 -15.30 -2.54 5.15
C LEU A 134 -13.95 -2.88 4.56
N ASN A 135 -12.88 -2.52 5.27
CA ASN A 135 -11.51 -2.65 4.77
C ASN A 135 -10.79 -3.86 5.37
N PHE A 136 -10.13 -4.63 4.50
CA PHE A 136 -9.29 -5.75 4.86
C PHE A 136 -7.79 -5.40 4.69
N PRO A 137 -6.90 -6.08 5.44
CA PRO A 137 -5.46 -5.88 5.32
C PRO A 137 -4.90 -6.36 3.96
N SER A 138 -3.68 -5.91 3.65
CA SER A 138 -2.94 -6.30 2.45
C SER A 138 -1.86 -7.36 2.72
N MET A 139 -0.77 -7.33 1.93
CA MET A 139 0.24 -8.39 1.87
C MET A 139 1.03 -8.61 3.15
N ILE A 140 1.39 -7.56 3.88
CA ILE A 140 2.24 -7.71 5.09
C ILE A 140 1.48 -8.40 6.23
N THR A 141 0.20 -8.15 6.33
CA THR A 141 -0.66 -8.87 7.29
C THR A 141 -1.02 -10.25 6.76
N GLY A 142 -1.23 -10.33 5.44
CA GLY A 142 -1.73 -11.51 4.75
C GLY A 142 -3.19 -11.80 5.06
N PHE A 143 -3.79 -12.68 4.28
CA PHE A 143 -5.18 -13.07 4.48
C PHE A 143 -5.41 -13.60 5.90
N CYS A 144 -6.35 -13.02 6.63
CA CYS A 144 -6.69 -13.36 8.01
C CYS A 144 -5.51 -13.29 8.99
N GLY A 145 -4.57 -12.40 8.80
CA GLY A 145 -3.40 -12.27 9.68
C GLY A 145 -2.39 -13.41 9.53
N ARG A 146 -2.38 -14.08 8.39
CA ARG A 146 -1.56 -15.28 8.17
C ARG A 146 -0.06 -15.05 8.41
N VAL A 147 0.48 -13.91 7.98
CA VAL A 147 1.91 -13.62 8.13
C VAL A 147 2.27 -13.55 9.61
N TYR A 148 1.51 -12.84 10.42
CA TYR A 148 1.79 -12.68 11.85
C TYR A 148 1.51 -13.96 12.65
N SER A 149 0.48 -14.72 12.29
CA SER A 149 0.18 -15.99 12.94
C SER A 149 1.24 -17.07 12.68
N GLN A 150 2.07 -16.90 11.64
CA GLN A 150 3.18 -17.79 11.30
C GLN A 150 4.53 -17.24 11.75
N ALA A 151 4.56 -16.17 12.56
CA ALA A 151 5.80 -15.65 13.12
C ALA A 151 6.56 -16.73 13.89
N LYS A 152 7.89 -16.73 13.75
CA LYS A 152 8.77 -17.67 14.48
C LYS A 152 8.72 -17.45 15.98
N ASP A 153 8.54 -16.21 16.38
CA ASP A 153 8.33 -15.77 17.76
C ASP A 153 6.85 -15.43 17.97
N ALA A 154 6.14 -16.30 18.67
CA ALA A 154 4.70 -16.15 18.90
C ALA A 154 4.34 -14.88 19.73
N GLU A 155 5.23 -14.45 20.61
CA GLU A 155 5.03 -13.21 21.37
C GLU A 155 5.11 -11.99 20.46
N LEU A 156 6.09 -11.96 19.56
CA LEU A 156 6.22 -10.93 18.54
C LEU A 156 5.02 -10.93 17.59
N GLY A 157 4.61 -12.10 17.10
CA GLY A 157 3.44 -12.23 16.22
C GLY A 157 2.16 -11.69 16.85
N LEU A 158 1.95 -11.97 18.14
CA LEU A 158 0.82 -11.43 18.89
C LEU A 158 0.92 -9.90 19.06
N ALA A 159 2.13 -9.40 19.39
CA ALA A 159 2.35 -7.96 19.56
C ALA A 159 2.10 -7.19 18.25
N VAL A 160 2.59 -7.71 17.12
CA VAL A 160 2.37 -7.12 15.79
C VAL A 160 0.88 -7.13 15.42
N THR A 161 0.17 -8.23 15.70
CA THR A 161 -1.28 -8.31 15.45
C THR A 161 -2.06 -7.28 16.26
N ARG A 162 -1.69 -7.07 17.52
CA ARG A 162 -2.31 -6.04 18.39
C ARG A 162 -2.01 -4.65 17.85
N ALA A 163 -0.75 -4.38 17.50
CA ALA A 163 -0.34 -3.09 16.94
C ALA A 163 -1.11 -2.75 15.66
N TRP A 164 -1.36 -3.74 14.78
CA TRP A 164 -2.18 -3.55 13.59
C TRP A 164 -3.63 -3.16 13.95
N ASN A 165 -4.25 -3.87 14.90
CA ASN A 165 -5.61 -3.59 15.32
C ASN A 165 -5.72 -2.21 16.00
N ASP A 166 -4.74 -1.86 16.85
CA ASP A 166 -4.70 -0.57 17.53
C ASP A 166 -4.54 0.58 16.51
N TRP A 167 -3.63 0.42 15.54
CA TRP A 167 -3.49 1.38 14.45
C TRP A 167 -4.78 1.53 13.65
N PHE A 168 -5.41 0.42 13.26
CA PHE A 168 -6.65 0.45 12.48
C PHE A 168 -7.78 1.14 13.24
N TYR A 169 -7.88 0.89 14.55
CA TYR A 169 -8.88 1.56 15.37
C TYR A 169 -8.61 3.06 15.52
N ASP A 170 -7.35 3.44 15.82
CA ASP A 170 -6.99 4.82 16.13
C ASP A 170 -7.03 5.72 14.88
N GLU A 171 -6.54 5.24 13.74
CA GLU A 171 -6.35 6.07 12.55
C GLU A 171 -7.42 5.82 11.48
N TRP A 172 -7.91 4.60 11.36
CA TRP A 172 -8.79 4.25 10.26
C TRP A 172 -10.27 4.20 10.64
N TYR A 173 -10.59 3.66 11.79
CA TYR A 173 -11.99 3.52 12.23
C TYR A 173 -12.55 4.75 12.92
N SER A 174 -11.74 5.50 13.66
CA SER A 174 -12.16 6.65 14.46
C SER A 174 -12.17 7.99 13.71
N SER A 175 -11.91 7.98 12.41
CA SER A 175 -11.82 9.16 11.54
C SER A 175 -13.19 9.68 11.13
#